data_a039ac4193a6f1b92a3b9c8bc10b0cb7
#
_entry.id   a039ac4193a6f1b92a3b9c8bc10b0cb7
#
_cell.length_a   1.000
_cell.length_b   1.000
_cell.length_c   1.000
_cell.angle_alpha   90.00
_cell.angle_beta   90.00
_cell.angle_gamma   90.00
#
_symmetry.space_group_name_H-M   'P 1'
#
loop_
_entity.id
_entity.type
_entity.pdbx_description
1 polymer ?
#
loop_
_entity_poly.entity_id
_entity_poly.type
_entity_poly.pdbx_seq_one_letter_code
_entity_poly.pdbx_strand_id
1 'polypeptide(L)'
;MSASQSARGGSSSQVGIILATVFLAYLGQTTLNPVIAPLSREVGLDEWQIGFTISVAAVMVVLTSQVWGRRSQSWGRKPVLIAALAICMAAMVLFAVVATLGVRGVLGRTPLFALFVLTRGLLFGTALAAILPTAQAYVADVTSSEEERVRGMAGVGASQGIASIAGALVGGLLAGISIMVSVDMVPVILLGGLLVVVLVLRREERTELVAEPARVRPADPRVWPFLVAGFGMFTALGLIQVVTGFLVQDRLALEANATGLVTGGALLAAGIGMVLAQSVIVPRSKWAPATLLRVGTALGAVGFALLAFDGGAALLFVAVTVIGAGVGIAMPGYTAGPTLLMSREEQGGLAGLIGATNGLTYVVSPTAGTAMYGVSPILPIVVGGAILVAVFVFVLTHRGFRRAPRAVPEEGVPEEAVTEAVTEKAVPGRAIPGEGGDGVR
;
A
#
# COMPACT_ATOMS: atom_id res chain seq x y z
N MET A 1 24.82 -26.44 17.06
CA MET A 1 23.37 -26.18 16.84
C MET A 1 22.81 -24.96 17.57
N SER A 2 23.41 -24.44 18.64
CA SER A 2 22.81 -23.33 19.43
C SER A 2 22.99 -21.92 18.83
N ALA A 3 24.12 -21.63 18.16
CA ALA A 3 24.38 -20.30 17.59
C ALA A 3 23.51 -19.93 16.38
N SER A 4 23.15 -20.89 15.53
CA SER A 4 22.27 -20.68 14.36
C SER A 4 20.79 -20.49 14.72
N GLN A 5 20.34 -21.05 15.85
CA GLN A 5 18.98 -20.85 16.36
C GLN A 5 18.82 -19.49 17.03
N SER A 6 19.85 -18.98 17.72
CA SER A 6 19.78 -17.65 18.35
C SER A 6 19.83 -16.52 17.31
N ALA A 7 20.58 -16.69 16.21
CA ALA A 7 20.60 -15.73 15.10
C ALA A 7 19.27 -15.65 14.34
N ARG A 8 18.60 -16.81 14.10
CA ARG A 8 17.27 -16.86 13.46
C ARG A 8 16.17 -16.25 14.34
N GLY A 9 16.21 -16.44 15.66
CA GLY A 9 15.28 -15.82 16.58
C GLY A 9 15.41 -14.28 16.65
N GLY A 10 16.62 -13.77 16.47
CA GLY A 10 16.90 -12.33 16.42
C GLY A 10 16.38 -11.65 15.15
N SER A 11 16.53 -12.30 14.00
CA SER A 11 16.09 -11.76 12.69
C SER A 11 14.56 -11.65 12.59
N SER A 12 13.84 -12.73 12.92
CA SER A 12 12.35 -12.73 12.86
C SER A 12 11.73 -11.71 13.82
N SER A 13 12.32 -11.48 14.98
CA SER A 13 11.88 -10.46 15.95
C SER A 13 12.08 -9.04 15.38
N GLN A 14 13.20 -8.75 14.71
CA GLN A 14 13.44 -7.43 14.14
C GLN A 14 12.52 -7.12 12.95
N VAL A 15 12.21 -8.13 12.11
CA VAL A 15 11.19 -7.99 11.06
C VAL A 15 9.82 -7.65 11.69
N GLY A 16 9.40 -8.33 12.75
CA GLY A 16 8.15 -8.03 13.46
C GLY A 16 8.08 -6.57 13.97
N ILE A 17 9.19 -6.04 14.48
CA ILE A 17 9.27 -4.66 14.97
C ILE A 17 9.11 -3.65 13.82
N ILE A 18 9.73 -3.91 12.66
CA ILE A 18 9.59 -3.04 11.50
C ILE A 18 8.16 -3.08 10.93
N LEU A 19 7.51 -4.26 10.93
CA LEU A 19 6.11 -4.40 10.54
C LEU A 19 5.17 -3.60 11.45
N ALA A 20 5.40 -3.65 12.77
CA ALA A 20 4.68 -2.83 13.74
C ALA A 20 4.91 -1.33 13.53
N THR A 21 6.13 -0.92 13.17
CA THR A 21 6.46 0.47 12.84
C THR A 21 5.68 0.96 11.62
N VAL A 22 5.67 0.17 10.54
CA VAL A 22 4.88 0.47 9.31
C VAL A 22 3.40 0.53 9.66
N PHE A 23 2.89 -0.45 10.41
CA PHE A 23 1.50 -0.47 10.86
C PHE A 23 1.12 0.81 11.60
N LEU A 24 1.88 1.22 12.62
CA LEU A 24 1.59 2.43 13.41
C LEU A 24 1.68 3.72 12.60
N ALA A 25 2.67 3.82 11.70
CA ALA A 25 2.80 5.00 10.83
C ALA A 25 1.59 5.16 9.90
N TYR A 26 1.17 4.06 9.24
CA TYR A 26 0.02 4.08 8.34
C TYR A 26 -1.32 4.10 9.09
N LEU A 27 -1.40 3.51 10.29
CA LEU A 27 -2.56 3.66 11.17
C LEU A 27 -2.80 5.13 11.49
N GLY A 28 -1.76 5.87 11.91
CA GLY A 28 -1.86 7.31 12.13
C GLY A 28 -2.34 8.08 10.90
N GLN A 29 -1.79 7.76 9.72
CA GLN A 29 -2.22 8.39 8.47
C GLN A 29 -3.71 8.14 8.17
N THR A 30 -4.15 6.89 8.28
CA THR A 30 -5.48 6.47 7.84
C THR A 30 -6.58 6.74 8.86
N THR A 31 -6.23 6.98 10.13
CA THR A 31 -7.15 7.45 11.18
C THR A 31 -7.82 8.79 10.81
N LEU A 32 -7.16 9.64 10.01
CA LEU A 32 -7.75 10.89 9.54
C LEU A 32 -8.78 10.71 8.41
N ASN A 33 -8.78 9.60 7.68
CA ASN A 33 -9.62 9.44 6.48
C ASN A 33 -11.11 9.67 6.75
N PRO A 34 -11.73 9.10 7.81
CA PRO A 34 -13.15 9.32 8.06
C PRO A 34 -13.50 10.73 8.57
N VAL A 35 -12.52 11.46 9.11
CA VAL A 35 -12.77 12.77 9.75
C VAL A 35 -12.37 13.96 8.88
N ILE A 36 -11.58 13.75 7.83
CA ILE A 36 -11.02 14.86 7.06
C ILE A 36 -12.09 15.69 6.33
N ALA A 37 -13.14 15.04 5.85
CA ALA A 37 -14.25 15.71 5.16
C ALA A 37 -15.10 16.55 6.15
N PRO A 38 -15.67 15.99 7.26
CA PRO A 38 -16.41 16.78 8.22
C PRO A 38 -15.54 17.87 8.88
N LEU A 39 -14.27 17.60 9.18
CA LEU A 39 -13.36 18.61 9.70
C LEU A 39 -13.21 19.80 8.74
N SER A 40 -13.08 19.55 7.43
CA SER A 40 -12.93 20.64 6.46
C SER A 40 -14.10 21.60 6.47
N ARG A 41 -15.31 21.10 6.62
CA ARG A 41 -16.55 21.90 6.70
C ARG A 41 -16.65 22.65 8.02
N GLU A 42 -16.28 22.02 9.15
CA GLU A 42 -16.25 22.71 10.45
C GLU A 42 -15.30 23.91 10.47
N VAL A 43 -14.15 23.79 9.78
CA VAL A 43 -13.18 24.89 9.69
C VAL A 43 -13.42 25.83 8.50
N GLY A 44 -14.50 25.64 7.74
CA GLY A 44 -14.92 26.50 6.63
C GLY A 44 -14.04 26.39 5.37
N LEU A 45 -13.38 25.26 5.14
CA LEU A 45 -12.62 24.98 3.92
C LEU A 45 -13.51 24.30 2.88
N ASP A 46 -13.28 24.62 1.59
CA ASP A 46 -13.92 23.94 0.47
C ASP A 46 -13.41 22.52 0.28
N GLU A 47 -14.21 21.67 -0.33
CA GLU A 47 -13.88 20.26 -0.57
C GLU A 47 -12.57 20.11 -1.36
N TRP A 48 -12.36 20.92 -2.42
CA TRP A 48 -11.15 20.86 -3.23
C TRP A 48 -9.87 21.20 -2.46
N GLN A 49 -9.95 22.06 -1.44
CA GLN A 49 -8.80 22.46 -0.62
C GLN A 49 -8.25 21.28 0.19
N ILE A 50 -9.13 20.42 0.67
CA ILE A 50 -8.75 19.20 1.36
C ILE A 50 -8.17 18.18 0.37
N GLY A 51 -8.81 17.97 -0.76
CA GLY A 51 -8.27 17.11 -1.81
C GLY A 51 -6.89 17.55 -2.26
N PHE A 52 -6.68 18.85 -2.46
CA PHE A 52 -5.40 19.44 -2.80
C PHE A 52 -4.34 19.17 -1.70
N THR A 53 -4.69 19.33 -0.43
CA THR A 53 -3.78 19.05 0.69
C THR A 53 -3.31 17.59 0.68
N ILE A 54 -4.21 16.64 0.41
CA ILE A 54 -3.88 15.21 0.31
C ILE A 54 -3.02 14.93 -0.92
N SER A 55 -3.35 15.54 -2.06
CA SER A 55 -2.55 15.40 -3.29
C SER A 55 -1.15 15.95 -3.14
N VAL A 56 -0.97 17.07 -2.45
CA VAL A 56 0.36 17.62 -2.13
C VAL A 56 1.16 16.63 -1.30
N ALA A 57 0.56 15.98 -0.29
CA ALA A 57 1.25 14.94 0.46
C ALA A 57 1.72 13.78 -0.45
N ALA A 58 0.87 13.34 -1.37
CA ALA A 58 1.23 12.29 -2.33
C ALA A 58 2.36 12.72 -3.29
N VAL A 59 2.33 13.97 -3.77
CA VAL A 59 3.45 14.55 -4.55
C VAL A 59 4.74 14.51 -3.75
N MET A 60 4.71 14.91 -2.49
CA MET A 60 5.90 14.89 -1.63
C MET A 60 6.41 13.46 -1.41
N VAL A 61 5.52 12.49 -1.26
CA VAL A 61 5.90 11.06 -1.18
C VAL A 61 6.65 10.64 -2.44
N VAL A 62 6.13 10.94 -3.63
CA VAL A 62 6.77 10.59 -4.90
C VAL A 62 8.14 11.27 -5.06
N LEU A 63 8.21 12.58 -4.79
CA LEU A 63 9.44 13.36 -5.00
C LEU A 63 10.55 13.02 -4.00
N THR A 64 10.19 12.71 -2.74
CA THR A 64 11.18 12.59 -1.66
C THR A 64 11.52 11.16 -1.27
N SER A 65 10.72 10.16 -1.70
CA SER A 65 10.97 8.73 -1.38
C SER A 65 12.36 8.25 -1.80
N GLN A 66 12.82 8.64 -2.99
CA GLN A 66 14.17 8.28 -3.48
C GLN A 66 15.28 8.97 -2.66
N VAL A 67 15.04 10.22 -2.24
CA VAL A 67 15.99 10.96 -1.40
C VAL A 67 16.15 10.25 -0.06
N TRP A 68 15.02 9.89 0.57
CA TRP A 68 15.02 9.16 1.83
C TRP A 68 15.62 7.75 1.68
N GLY A 69 15.33 7.05 0.60
CA GLY A 69 15.94 5.74 0.29
C GLY A 69 17.46 5.82 0.28
N ARG A 70 18.03 6.81 -0.44
CA ARG A 70 19.49 7.06 -0.47
C ARG A 70 20.03 7.50 0.90
N ARG A 71 19.35 8.40 1.61
CA ARG A 71 19.76 8.83 2.94
C ARG A 71 19.75 7.68 3.94
N SER A 72 18.82 6.76 3.82
CA SER A 72 18.75 5.59 4.68
C SER A 72 19.95 4.65 4.53
N GLN A 73 20.60 4.64 3.34
CA GLN A 73 21.83 3.89 3.12
C GLN A 73 23.03 4.56 3.81
N SER A 74 23.13 5.88 3.76
CA SER A 74 24.27 6.63 4.31
C SER A 74 24.16 6.88 5.82
N TRP A 75 22.96 7.22 6.32
CA TRP A 75 22.73 7.54 7.73
C TRP A 75 22.37 6.30 8.57
N GLY A 76 21.95 5.21 7.92
CA GLY A 76 21.39 4.01 8.54
C GLY A 76 19.86 4.02 8.58
N ARG A 77 19.26 2.84 8.64
CA ARG A 77 17.79 2.68 8.58
C ARG A 77 17.11 3.22 9.84
N LYS A 78 17.64 2.84 11.03
CA LYS A 78 17.06 3.27 12.31
C LYS A 78 17.07 4.79 12.50
N PRO A 79 18.15 5.54 12.26
CA PRO A 79 18.15 7.01 12.37
C PRO A 79 17.15 7.68 11.43
N VAL A 80 17.02 7.18 10.19
CA VAL A 80 16.07 7.72 9.21
C VAL A 80 14.62 7.47 9.65
N LEU A 81 14.29 6.29 10.18
CA LEU A 81 12.96 6.00 10.71
C LEU A 81 12.62 6.86 11.91
N ILE A 82 13.59 7.09 12.82
CA ILE A 82 13.42 8.02 13.96
C ILE A 82 13.13 9.44 13.47
N ALA A 83 13.94 9.95 12.55
CA ALA A 83 13.75 11.30 12.01
C ALA A 83 12.40 11.42 11.29
N ALA A 84 12.03 10.45 10.46
CA ALA A 84 10.77 10.43 9.74
C ALA A 84 9.56 10.42 10.68
N LEU A 85 9.53 9.52 11.68
CA LEU A 85 8.43 9.44 12.65
C LEU A 85 8.36 10.69 13.54
N ALA A 86 9.50 11.25 13.95
CA ALA A 86 9.53 12.47 14.71
C ALA A 86 8.98 13.67 13.93
N ILE A 87 9.35 13.81 12.65
CA ILE A 87 8.81 14.85 11.75
C ILE A 87 7.32 14.60 11.49
N CYS A 88 6.89 13.37 11.24
CA CYS A 88 5.48 13.02 11.08
C CYS A 88 4.68 13.42 12.33
N MET A 89 5.16 13.06 13.50
CA MET A 89 4.53 13.40 14.79
C MET A 89 4.45 14.92 14.98
N ALA A 90 5.56 15.64 14.81
CA ALA A 90 5.58 17.09 14.94
C ALA A 90 4.62 17.78 13.92
N ALA A 91 4.61 17.33 12.67
CA ALA A 91 3.71 17.82 11.65
C ALA A 91 2.23 17.61 12.04
N MET A 92 1.89 16.46 12.62
CA MET A 92 0.52 16.16 13.06
C MET A 92 0.14 16.89 14.36
N VAL A 93 1.08 17.14 15.28
CA VAL A 93 0.84 18.07 16.40
C VAL A 93 0.51 19.47 15.88
N LEU A 94 1.33 19.99 14.96
CA LEU A 94 1.06 21.31 14.35
C LEU A 94 -0.29 21.32 13.61
N PHE A 95 -0.62 20.24 12.86
CA PHE A 95 -1.90 20.11 12.19
C PHE A 95 -3.08 20.14 13.19
N ALA A 96 -2.98 19.42 14.31
CA ALA A 96 -4.00 19.40 15.36
C ALA A 96 -4.20 20.80 15.99
N VAL A 97 -3.10 21.52 16.27
CA VAL A 97 -3.16 22.90 16.75
C VAL A 97 -3.85 23.82 15.73
N VAL A 98 -3.46 23.72 14.44
CA VAL A 98 -4.05 24.54 13.36
C VAL A 98 -5.53 24.21 13.17
N ALA A 99 -5.91 22.92 13.24
CA ALA A 99 -7.32 22.50 13.17
C ALA A 99 -8.12 23.06 14.36
N THR A 100 -7.59 23.01 15.58
CA THR A 100 -8.22 23.61 16.78
C THR A 100 -8.42 25.11 16.63
N LEU A 101 -7.41 25.83 16.12
CA LEU A 101 -7.54 27.28 15.87
C LEU A 101 -8.54 27.58 14.77
N GLY A 102 -8.64 26.72 13.78
CA GLY A 102 -9.65 26.78 12.70
C GLY A 102 -11.08 26.61 13.25
N VAL A 103 -11.34 25.56 14.03
CA VAL A 103 -12.65 25.30 14.66
C VAL A 103 -13.06 26.44 15.59
N ARG A 104 -12.10 27.06 16.29
CA ARG A 104 -12.36 28.23 17.14
C ARG A 104 -12.52 29.54 16.37
N GLY A 105 -12.40 29.53 15.05
CA GLY A 105 -12.53 30.74 14.21
C GLY A 105 -11.41 31.76 14.40
N VAL A 106 -10.25 31.38 15.00
CA VAL A 106 -9.12 32.29 15.22
C VAL A 106 -8.36 32.57 13.93
N LEU A 107 -8.34 31.60 13.02
CA LEU A 107 -7.64 31.71 11.73
C LEU A 107 -8.64 31.97 10.60
N GLY A 108 -8.33 32.95 9.76
CA GLY A 108 -9.06 33.14 8.51
C GLY A 108 -8.84 31.98 7.54
N ARG A 109 -9.72 31.85 6.55
CA ARG A 109 -9.73 30.72 5.61
C ARG A 109 -8.42 30.52 4.84
N THR A 110 -7.83 31.61 4.32
CA THR A 110 -6.58 31.52 3.52
C THR A 110 -5.37 31.06 4.35
N PRO A 111 -5.04 31.68 5.52
CA PRO A 111 -3.95 31.18 6.33
C PRO A 111 -4.20 29.75 6.86
N LEU A 112 -5.44 29.39 7.19
CA LEU A 112 -5.80 28.05 7.61
C LEU A 112 -5.49 27.01 6.51
N PHE A 113 -5.92 27.28 5.27
CA PHE A 113 -5.62 26.42 4.13
C PHE A 113 -4.12 26.28 3.90
N ALA A 114 -3.38 27.40 3.91
CA ALA A 114 -1.92 27.37 3.72
C ALA A 114 -1.21 26.52 4.81
N LEU A 115 -1.68 26.63 6.07
CA LEU A 115 -1.12 25.85 7.18
C LEU A 115 -1.51 24.36 7.09
N PHE A 116 -2.70 24.02 6.57
CA PHE A 116 -3.08 22.63 6.29
C PHE A 116 -2.17 22.03 5.21
N VAL A 117 -1.94 22.76 4.12
CA VAL A 117 -1.00 22.34 3.06
C VAL A 117 0.41 22.18 3.62
N LEU A 118 0.88 23.11 4.45
CA LEU A 118 2.22 23.05 5.04
C LEU A 118 2.36 21.82 5.97
N THR A 119 1.45 21.66 6.92
CA THR A 119 1.58 20.65 7.98
C THR A 119 1.23 19.25 7.47
N ARG A 120 0.05 19.07 6.89
CA ARG A 120 -0.47 17.77 6.44
C ARG A 120 0.02 17.40 5.03
N GLY A 121 0.18 18.40 4.14
CA GLY A 121 0.66 18.20 2.78
C GLY A 121 2.18 18.04 2.72
N LEU A 122 2.90 19.13 2.96
CA LEU A 122 4.35 19.18 2.74
C LEU A 122 5.15 18.44 3.82
N LEU A 123 5.00 18.81 5.08
CA LEU A 123 5.83 18.25 6.17
C LEU A 123 5.52 16.77 6.39
N PHE A 124 4.26 16.43 6.60
CA PHE A 124 3.86 15.05 6.83
C PHE A 124 4.13 14.16 5.61
N GLY A 125 3.80 14.62 4.38
CA GLY A 125 4.05 13.87 3.16
C GLY A 125 5.52 13.57 2.92
N THR A 126 6.38 14.57 3.13
CA THR A 126 7.85 14.41 3.01
C THR A 126 8.39 13.39 4.00
N ALA A 127 7.94 13.42 5.24
CA ALA A 127 8.42 12.51 6.28
C ALA A 127 7.86 11.08 6.09
N LEU A 128 6.57 10.95 5.74
CA LEU A 128 5.94 9.66 5.49
C LEU A 128 6.63 8.91 4.34
N ALA A 129 7.14 9.63 3.35
CA ALA A 129 7.88 9.09 2.20
C ALA A 129 9.08 8.23 2.60
N ALA A 130 9.65 8.45 3.78
CA ALA A 130 10.80 7.69 4.28
C ALA A 130 10.42 6.30 4.82
N ILE A 131 9.19 6.12 5.31
CA ILE A 131 8.82 4.96 6.11
C ILE A 131 8.90 3.68 5.28
N LEU A 132 8.18 3.62 4.15
CA LEU A 132 8.05 2.40 3.36
C LEU A 132 9.39 1.93 2.74
N PRO A 133 10.13 2.78 2.00
CA PRO A 133 11.39 2.35 1.40
C PRO A 133 12.46 1.98 2.45
N THR A 134 12.49 2.69 3.60
CA THR A 134 13.42 2.36 4.67
C THR A 134 13.05 1.06 5.38
N ALA A 135 11.75 0.78 5.59
CA ALA A 135 11.28 -0.48 6.15
C ALA A 135 11.60 -1.66 5.24
N GLN A 136 11.36 -1.53 3.94
CA GLN A 136 11.70 -2.56 2.95
C GLN A 136 13.21 -2.81 2.89
N ALA A 137 14.01 -1.75 2.90
CA ALA A 137 15.45 -1.88 2.93
C ALA A 137 15.94 -2.56 4.22
N TYR A 138 15.37 -2.21 5.38
CA TYR A 138 15.69 -2.86 6.65
C TYR A 138 15.37 -4.36 6.63
N VAL A 139 14.20 -4.75 6.10
CA VAL A 139 13.86 -6.17 5.90
C VAL A 139 14.88 -6.88 5.04
N ALA A 140 15.32 -6.25 3.94
CA ALA A 140 16.35 -6.82 3.07
C ALA A 140 17.70 -7.03 3.79
N ASP A 141 18.06 -6.07 4.68
CA ASP A 141 19.33 -6.09 5.41
C ASP A 141 19.37 -7.17 6.53
N VAL A 142 18.22 -7.46 7.17
CA VAL A 142 18.14 -8.38 8.32
C VAL A 142 17.74 -9.81 7.96
N THR A 143 17.34 -10.08 6.71
CA THR A 143 16.93 -11.40 6.26
C THR A 143 18.07 -12.12 5.55
N SER A 144 18.34 -13.36 5.95
CA SER A 144 19.45 -14.16 5.45
C SER A 144 19.09 -15.07 4.28
N SER A 145 17.80 -15.34 4.07
CA SER A 145 17.30 -16.17 2.96
C SER A 145 16.33 -15.41 2.06
N GLU A 146 16.23 -15.82 0.80
CA GLU A 146 15.27 -15.26 -0.16
C GLU A 146 13.83 -15.45 0.33
N GLU A 147 13.51 -16.61 0.91
CA GLU A 147 12.18 -16.91 1.45
C GLU A 147 11.81 -15.97 2.61
N GLU A 148 12.72 -15.74 3.56
CA GLU A 148 12.52 -14.80 4.67
C GLU A 148 12.32 -13.37 4.15
N ARG A 149 13.10 -12.96 3.14
CA ARG A 149 13.00 -11.63 2.51
C ARG A 149 11.64 -11.45 1.83
N VAL A 150 11.20 -12.42 1.02
CA VAL A 150 9.89 -12.37 0.35
C VAL A 150 8.77 -12.31 1.38
N ARG A 151 8.83 -13.12 2.43
CA ARG A 151 7.84 -13.11 3.53
C ARG A 151 7.83 -11.76 4.27
N GLY A 152 9.00 -11.20 4.56
CA GLY A 152 9.13 -9.90 5.21
C GLY A 152 8.58 -8.75 4.36
N MET A 153 8.88 -8.74 3.04
CA MET A 153 8.33 -7.74 2.10
C MET A 153 6.81 -7.83 1.98
N ALA A 154 6.28 -9.06 1.88
CA ALA A 154 4.83 -9.30 1.91
C ALA A 154 4.20 -8.80 3.23
N GLY A 155 4.90 -9.01 4.35
CA GLY A 155 4.50 -8.50 5.66
C GLY A 155 4.41 -6.98 5.72
N VAL A 156 5.33 -6.25 5.08
CA VAL A 156 5.29 -4.77 4.99
C VAL A 156 4.01 -4.32 4.28
N GLY A 157 3.68 -4.91 3.13
CA GLY A 157 2.44 -4.62 2.42
C GLY A 157 1.18 -4.99 3.22
N ALA A 158 1.19 -6.14 3.89
CA ALA A 158 0.09 -6.57 4.75
C ALA A 158 -0.12 -5.61 5.93
N SER A 159 0.97 -5.16 6.58
CA SER A 159 0.90 -4.17 7.67
C SER A 159 0.24 -2.87 7.23
N GLN A 160 0.57 -2.39 6.02
CA GLN A 160 -0.05 -1.20 5.43
C GLN A 160 -1.55 -1.41 5.15
N GLY A 161 -1.92 -2.57 4.59
CA GLY A 161 -3.31 -2.91 4.31
C GLY A 161 -4.16 -3.01 5.58
N ILE A 162 -3.65 -3.71 6.62
CA ILE A 162 -4.31 -3.84 7.92
C ILE A 162 -4.43 -2.46 8.59
N ALA A 163 -3.39 -1.63 8.53
CA ALA A 163 -3.41 -0.27 9.08
C ALA A 163 -4.49 0.60 8.42
N SER A 164 -4.74 0.43 7.12
CA SER A 164 -5.78 1.18 6.40
C SER A 164 -7.18 0.85 6.94
N ILE A 165 -7.46 -0.43 7.18
CA ILE A 165 -8.75 -0.90 7.73
C ILE A 165 -8.90 -0.50 9.20
N ALA A 166 -7.85 -0.76 10.00
CA ALA A 166 -7.83 -0.41 11.43
C ALA A 166 -7.94 1.12 11.64
N GLY A 167 -7.30 1.91 10.78
CA GLY A 167 -7.37 3.37 10.85
C GLY A 167 -8.76 3.92 10.55
N ALA A 168 -9.47 3.36 9.57
CA ALA A 168 -10.86 3.72 9.32
C ALA A 168 -11.76 3.42 10.52
N LEU A 169 -11.56 2.25 11.15
CA LEU A 169 -12.30 1.87 12.36
C LEU A 169 -11.96 2.79 13.55
N VAL A 170 -10.67 2.95 13.85
CA VAL A 170 -10.21 3.78 14.99
C VAL A 170 -10.63 5.24 14.79
N GLY A 171 -10.37 5.80 13.61
CA GLY A 171 -10.74 7.18 13.29
C GLY A 171 -12.25 7.42 13.36
N GLY A 172 -13.05 6.48 12.85
CA GLY A 172 -14.51 6.56 12.92
C GLY A 172 -15.04 6.46 14.35
N LEU A 173 -14.55 5.51 15.15
CA LEU A 173 -14.96 5.35 16.56
C LEU A 173 -14.59 6.59 17.40
N LEU A 174 -13.38 7.11 17.23
CA LEU A 174 -12.94 8.32 17.92
C LEU A 174 -13.74 9.55 17.48
N ALA A 175 -14.10 9.65 16.19
CA ALA A 175 -14.97 10.69 15.67
C ALA A 175 -16.36 10.68 16.30
N GLY A 176 -16.89 9.51 16.65
CA GLY A 176 -18.15 9.38 17.39
C GLY A 176 -18.11 10.08 18.75
N ILE A 177 -16.92 10.25 19.34
CA ILE A 177 -16.72 11.05 20.58
C ILE A 177 -16.53 12.53 20.19
N SER A 178 -15.56 12.80 19.34
CA SER A 178 -15.29 14.13 18.75
C SER A 178 -14.33 13.98 17.56
N ILE A 179 -14.54 14.77 16.53
CA ILE A 179 -13.61 14.86 15.39
C ILE A 179 -12.21 15.25 15.87
N MET A 180 -12.12 16.19 16.80
CA MET A 180 -10.84 16.64 17.34
C MET A 180 -10.10 15.54 18.11
N VAL A 181 -10.80 14.64 18.80
CA VAL A 181 -10.19 13.47 19.45
C VAL A 181 -9.52 12.56 18.42
N SER A 182 -10.14 12.36 17.24
CA SER A 182 -9.51 11.60 16.16
C SER A 182 -8.25 12.28 15.63
N VAL A 183 -8.27 13.61 15.49
CA VAL A 183 -7.11 14.40 15.04
C VAL A 183 -5.97 14.35 16.06
N ASP A 184 -6.28 14.54 17.36
CA ASP A 184 -5.30 14.55 18.45
C ASP A 184 -4.69 13.16 18.72
N MET A 185 -5.40 12.09 18.37
CA MET A 185 -4.89 10.72 18.53
C MET A 185 -3.79 10.37 17.52
N VAL A 186 -3.76 11.03 16.35
CA VAL A 186 -2.75 10.74 15.31
C VAL A 186 -1.32 10.96 15.81
N PRO A 187 -0.96 12.11 16.41
CA PRO A 187 0.37 12.29 17.03
C PRO A 187 0.69 11.24 18.08
N VAL A 188 -0.31 10.79 18.87
CA VAL A 188 -0.11 9.76 19.91
C VAL A 188 0.22 8.41 19.30
N ILE A 189 -0.48 8.02 18.21
CA ILE A 189 -0.17 6.79 17.46
C ILE A 189 1.25 6.85 16.88
N LEU A 190 1.64 8.00 16.30
CA LEU A 190 2.97 8.21 15.73
C LEU A 190 4.07 8.22 16.81
N LEU A 191 3.77 8.75 17.99
CA LEU A 191 4.66 8.65 19.15
C LEU A 191 4.88 7.18 19.54
N GLY A 192 3.82 6.37 19.56
CA GLY A 192 3.94 4.92 19.77
C GLY A 192 4.89 4.27 18.76
N GLY A 193 4.76 4.58 17.47
CA GLY A 193 5.68 4.12 16.44
C GLY A 193 7.11 4.60 16.65
N LEU A 194 7.30 5.86 17.01
CA LEU A 194 8.61 6.43 17.32
C LEU A 194 9.27 5.72 18.51
N LEU A 195 8.52 5.49 19.58
CA LEU A 195 9.02 4.78 20.76
C LEU A 195 9.42 3.34 20.44
N VAL A 196 8.63 2.63 19.64
CA VAL A 196 8.97 1.27 19.16
C VAL A 196 10.32 1.28 18.43
N VAL A 197 10.55 2.22 17.53
CA VAL A 197 11.82 2.32 16.78
C VAL A 197 12.97 2.70 17.69
N VAL A 198 12.79 3.68 18.58
CA VAL A 198 13.85 4.17 19.46
C VAL A 198 14.29 3.08 20.45
N LEU A 199 13.32 2.43 21.11
CA LEU A 199 13.58 1.54 22.23
C LEU A 199 13.90 0.10 21.81
N VAL A 200 13.25 -0.39 20.75
CA VAL A 200 13.24 -1.83 20.44
C VAL A 200 13.97 -2.18 19.14
N LEU A 201 13.92 -1.30 18.10
CA LEU A 201 14.61 -1.57 16.84
C LEU A 201 16.12 -1.53 17.04
N ARG A 202 16.82 -2.56 16.59
CA ARG A 202 18.29 -2.60 16.62
C ARG A 202 18.87 -1.81 15.46
N ARG A 203 20.08 -1.25 15.63
CA ARG A 203 20.84 -0.72 14.50
C ARG A 203 21.32 -1.88 13.66
N GLU A 204 21.15 -1.73 12.35
CA GLU A 204 21.70 -2.66 11.37
C GLU A 204 23.21 -2.51 11.30
N GLU A 205 23.94 -3.62 11.07
CA GLU A 205 25.33 -3.58 10.62
C GLU A 205 25.32 -3.09 9.16
N ARG A 206 26.24 -2.17 8.83
CA ARG A 206 26.33 -1.62 7.47
C ARG A 206 26.62 -2.73 6.49
N THR A 207 25.65 -3.07 5.64
CA THR A 207 25.79 -4.04 4.57
C THR A 207 26.11 -3.30 3.27
N GLU A 208 26.97 -3.89 2.44
CA GLU A 208 27.35 -3.34 1.14
C GLU A 208 26.15 -3.14 0.21
N LEU A 209 26.25 -2.13 -0.67
CA LEU A 209 25.23 -1.73 -1.63
C LEU A 209 24.73 -2.91 -2.46
N VAL A 210 23.44 -3.21 -2.41
CA VAL A 210 22.81 -4.19 -3.29
C VAL A 210 22.82 -3.66 -4.72
N ALA A 211 23.16 -4.51 -5.68
CA ALA A 211 23.14 -4.19 -7.11
C ALA A 211 21.79 -3.58 -7.53
N GLU A 212 21.84 -2.54 -8.38
CA GLU A 212 20.61 -1.89 -8.88
C GLU A 212 19.74 -2.93 -9.61
N PRO A 213 18.42 -3.01 -9.31
CA PRO A 213 17.53 -3.91 -10.02
C PRO A 213 17.44 -3.54 -11.50
N ALA A 214 17.23 -4.53 -12.36
CA ALA A 214 17.09 -4.33 -13.81
C ALA A 214 15.97 -3.34 -14.11
N ARG A 215 16.24 -2.34 -14.96
CA ARG A 215 15.27 -1.28 -15.30
C ARG A 215 14.22 -1.81 -16.26
N VAL A 216 12.98 -1.87 -15.84
CA VAL A 216 11.83 -2.15 -16.71
C VAL A 216 11.26 -0.84 -17.25
N ARG A 217 10.98 -0.78 -18.57
CA ARG A 217 10.41 0.42 -19.20
C ARG A 217 8.89 0.44 -18.99
N PRO A 218 8.28 1.60 -18.63
CA PRO A 218 6.82 1.70 -18.49
C PRO A 218 6.05 1.34 -19.77
N ALA A 219 6.66 1.55 -20.94
CA ALA A 219 6.08 1.26 -22.24
C ALA A 219 6.29 -0.19 -22.72
N ASP A 220 6.85 -1.09 -21.89
CA ASP A 220 7.03 -2.51 -22.24
C ASP A 220 5.65 -3.14 -22.57
N PRO A 221 5.49 -3.78 -23.75
CA PRO A 221 4.22 -4.38 -24.17
C PRO A 221 3.66 -5.42 -23.20
N ARG A 222 4.51 -6.02 -22.36
CA ARG A 222 4.13 -7.00 -21.34
C ARG A 222 3.53 -6.35 -20.10
N VAL A 223 3.84 -5.07 -19.84
CA VAL A 223 3.57 -4.38 -18.56
C VAL A 223 2.54 -3.26 -18.71
N TRP A 224 2.68 -2.39 -19.73
CA TRP A 224 1.85 -1.19 -19.86
C TRP A 224 0.33 -1.44 -19.82
N PRO A 225 -0.21 -2.57 -20.37
CA PRO A 225 -1.65 -2.79 -20.30
C PRO A 225 -2.15 -2.97 -18.85
N PHE A 226 -1.33 -3.65 -18.03
CA PHE A 226 -1.64 -3.81 -16.61
C PHE A 226 -1.50 -2.49 -15.84
N LEU A 227 -0.48 -1.66 -16.16
CA LEU A 227 -0.32 -0.34 -15.55
C LEU A 227 -1.52 0.57 -15.83
N VAL A 228 -2.01 0.58 -17.08
CA VAL A 228 -3.21 1.35 -17.47
C VAL A 228 -4.44 0.86 -16.71
N ALA A 229 -4.64 -0.46 -16.63
CA ALA A 229 -5.75 -1.03 -15.88
C ALA A 229 -5.67 -0.68 -14.39
N GLY A 230 -4.49 -0.81 -13.78
CA GLY A 230 -4.24 -0.44 -12.39
C GLY A 230 -4.43 1.05 -12.14
N PHE A 231 -3.89 1.91 -13.02
CA PHE A 231 -4.06 3.36 -12.92
C PHE A 231 -5.54 3.75 -12.92
N GLY A 232 -6.32 3.22 -13.85
CA GLY A 232 -7.77 3.49 -13.90
C GLY A 232 -8.49 2.98 -12.66
N MET A 233 -8.23 1.75 -12.24
CA MET A 233 -8.86 1.15 -11.06
C MET A 233 -8.56 1.94 -9.77
N PHE A 234 -7.30 2.27 -9.53
CA PHE A 234 -6.92 3.02 -8.32
C PHE A 234 -7.31 4.50 -8.40
N THR A 235 -7.41 5.08 -9.61
CA THR A 235 -7.98 6.42 -9.79
C THR A 235 -9.44 6.42 -9.40
N ALA A 236 -10.26 5.49 -9.89
CA ALA A 236 -11.66 5.38 -9.52
C ALA A 236 -11.85 5.21 -8.00
N LEU A 237 -11.03 4.32 -7.37
CA LEU A 237 -11.05 4.13 -5.93
C LEU A 237 -10.66 5.42 -5.18
N GLY A 238 -9.61 6.10 -5.63
CA GLY A 238 -9.13 7.33 -5.00
C GLY A 238 -10.11 8.51 -5.12
N LEU A 239 -10.86 8.61 -6.23
CA LEU A 239 -11.93 9.60 -6.39
C LEU A 239 -12.96 9.47 -5.28
N ILE A 240 -13.41 8.24 -4.98
CA ILE A 240 -14.48 8.01 -4.02
C ILE A 240 -14.00 7.98 -2.57
N GLN A 241 -12.76 7.58 -2.31
CA GLN A 241 -12.24 7.39 -0.96
C GLN A 241 -12.32 8.67 -0.10
N VAL A 242 -11.94 9.82 -0.66
CA VAL A 242 -12.02 11.12 0.04
C VAL A 242 -13.45 11.66 0.02
N VAL A 243 -14.16 11.46 -1.09
CA VAL A 243 -15.54 11.95 -1.29
C VAL A 243 -16.56 11.22 -0.40
N THR A 244 -16.28 9.98 0.03
CA THR A 244 -17.20 9.20 0.87
C THR A 244 -17.62 9.97 2.13
N GLY A 245 -16.72 10.71 2.78
CA GLY A 245 -17.07 11.52 3.96
C GLY A 245 -18.08 12.63 3.65
N PHE A 246 -17.91 13.33 2.55
CA PHE A 246 -18.86 14.35 2.09
C PHE A 246 -20.20 13.73 1.69
N LEU A 247 -20.18 12.59 0.97
CA LEU A 247 -21.40 11.86 0.60
C LEU A 247 -22.20 11.40 1.81
N VAL A 248 -21.54 10.87 2.83
CA VAL A 248 -22.18 10.47 4.10
C VAL A 248 -22.82 11.66 4.75
N GLN A 249 -22.12 12.78 4.86
CA GLN A 249 -22.64 13.99 5.50
C GLN A 249 -23.86 14.54 4.78
N ASP A 250 -23.80 14.67 3.44
CA ASP A 250 -24.86 15.30 2.67
C ASP A 250 -26.09 14.41 2.52
N ARG A 251 -25.90 13.10 2.23
CA ARG A 251 -27.04 12.18 2.02
C ARG A 251 -27.77 11.82 3.30
N LEU A 252 -27.04 11.74 4.42
CA LEU A 252 -27.62 11.35 5.70
C LEU A 252 -27.93 12.55 6.59
N ALA A 253 -27.59 13.77 6.15
CA ALA A 253 -27.76 15.03 6.88
C ALA A 253 -27.23 14.96 8.32
N LEU A 254 -26.02 14.37 8.49
CA LEU A 254 -25.44 14.11 9.79
C LEU A 254 -24.58 15.28 10.28
N GLU A 255 -24.56 15.47 11.59
CA GLU A 255 -23.57 16.31 12.25
C GLU A 255 -22.14 15.75 12.07
N ALA A 256 -21.14 16.59 12.27
CA ALA A 256 -19.75 16.28 11.96
C ALA A 256 -19.22 15.01 12.67
N ASN A 257 -19.53 14.84 13.96
CA ASN A 257 -19.08 13.66 14.72
C ASN A 257 -19.74 12.37 14.21
N ALA A 258 -21.06 12.38 13.99
CA ALA A 258 -21.80 11.26 13.44
C ALA A 258 -21.34 10.93 12.01
N THR A 259 -21.02 11.95 11.20
CA THR A 259 -20.44 11.79 9.86
C THR A 259 -19.12 11.02 9.92
N GLY A 260 -18.23 11.39 10.82
CA GLY A 260 -16.95 10.71 10.99
C GLY A 260 -17.12 9.23 11.37
N LEU A 261 -18.04 8.94 12.31
CA LEU A 261 -18.34 7.58 12.75
C LEU A 261 -18.89 6.73 11.58
N VAL A 262 -19.89 7.24 10.87
CA VAL A 262 -20.54 6.52 9.74
C VAL A 262 -19.58 6.38 8.57
N THR A 263 -18.75 7.38 8.27
CA THR A 263 -17.72 7.31 7.25
C THR A 263 -16.68 6.25 7.59
N GLY A 264 -16.24 6.19 8.85
CA GLY A 264 -15.34 5.14 9.33
C GLY A 264 -15.94 3.75 9.13
N GLY A 265 -17.22 3.56 9.48
CA GLY A 265 -17.97 2.34 9.22
C GLY A 265 -18.06 1.98 7.72
N ALA A 266 -18.30 2.96 6.85
CA ALA A 266 -18.36 2.75 5.40
C ALA A 266 -17.00 2.35 4.81
N LEU A 267 -15.92 3.00 5.23
CA LEU A 267 -14.55 2.64 4.81
C LEU A 267 -14.13 1.27 5.35
N LEU A 268 -14.55 0.92 6.58
CA LEU A 268 -14.36 -0.41 7.16
C LEU A 268 -15.11 -1.46 6.34
N ALA A 269 -16.37 -1.21 5.97
CA ALA A 269 -17.17 -2.13 5.15
C ALA A 269 -16.53 -2.36 3.77
N ALA A 270 -16.01 -1.31 3.12
CA ALA A 270 -15.26 -1.43 1.88
C ALA A 270 -13.98 -2.28 2.08
N GLY A 271 -13.24 -2.06 3.17
CA GLY A 271 -12.06 -2.86 3.54
C GLY A 271 -12.39 -4.33 3.78
N ILE A 272 -13.49 -4.62 4.49
CA ILE A 272 -13.97 -6.00 4.71
C ILE A 272 -14.34 -6.65 3.37
N GLY A 273 -15.06 -5.96 2.49
CA GLY A 273 -15.38 -6.43 1.15
C GLY A 273 -14.11 -6.80 0.36
N MET A 274 -13.10 -5.96 0.41
CA MET A 274 -11.81 -6.18 -0.24
C MET A 274 -11.09 -7.41 0.34
N VAL A 275 -10.99 -7.53 1.67
CA VAL A 275 -10.30 -8.67 2.32
C VAL A 275 -11.03 -9.98 2.08
N LEU A 276 -12.37 -10.01 2.19
CA LEU A 276 -13.16 -11.20 1.89
C LEU A 276 -12.98 -11.63 0.44
N ALA A 277 -12.96 -10.69 -0.50
CA ALA A 277 -12.71 -11.00 -1.89
C ALA A 277 -11.33 -11.63 -2.10
N GLN A 278 -10.27 -11.06 -1.51
CA GLN A 278 -8.89 -11.55 -1.63
C GLN A 278 -8.65 -12.87 -0.91
N SER A 279 -9.26 -13.08 0.26
CA SER A 279 -9.01 -14.29 1.08
C SER A 279 -9.95 -15.45 0.76
N VAL A 280 -11.13 -15.18 0.21
CA VAL A 280 -12.15 -16.22 -0.05
C VAL A 280 -12.39 -16.43 -1.55
N ILE A 281 -12.71 -15.35 -2.29
CA ILE A 281 -13.11 -15.45 -3.70
C ILE A 281 -11.90 -15.77 -4.58
N VAL A 282 -10.82 -14.99 -4.48
CA VAL A 282 -9.65 -15.11 -5.35
C VAL A 282 -9.00 -16.51 -5.24
N PRO A 283 -8.68 -17.06 -4.03
CA PRO A 283 -8.05 -18.37 -3.96
C PRO A 283 -8.93 -19.52 -4.45
N ARG A 284 -10.26 -19.42 -4.22
CA ARG A 284 -11.20 -20.47 -4.65
C ARG A 284 -11.52 -20.42 -6.13
N SER A 285 -11.50 -19.25 -6.74
CA SER A 285 -11.89 -19.07 -8.14
C SER A 285 -10.88 -19.67 -9.11
N LYS A 286 -9.60 -19.70 -8.76
CA LYS A 286 -8.48 -20.08 -9.64
C LYS A 286 -8.49 -19.32 -10.98
N TRP A 287 -9.03 -18.10 -11.00
CA TRP A 287 -9.15 -17.29 -12.21
C TRP A 287 -7.78 -16.77 -12.66
N ALA A 288 -7.59 -16.74 -13.98
CA ALA A 288 -6.44 -16.10 -14.58
C ALA A 288 -6.44 -14.57 -14.28
N PRO A 289 -5.27 -13.91 -14.23
CA PRO A 289 -5.14 -12.47 -13.91
C PRO A 289 -6.07 -11.57 -14.73
N ALA A 290 -6.22 -11.84 -16.03
CA ALA A 290 -7.14 -11.10 -16.90
C ALA A 290 -8.62 -11.26 -16.48
N THR A 291 -9.02 -12.45 -16.03
CA THR A 291 -10.38 -12.71 -15.52
C THR A 291 -10.63 -12.00 -14.20
N LEU A 292 -9.64 -12.01 -13.29
CA LEU A 292 -9.70 -11.25 -12.04
C LEU A 292 -9.91 -9.76 -12.31
N LEU A 293 -9.17 -9.18 -13.26
CA LEU A 293 -9.35 -7.78 -13.65
C LEU A 293 -10.75 -7.54 -14.24
N ARG A 294 -11.25 -8.40 -15.13
CA ARG A 294 -12.60 -8.25 -15.73
C ARG A 294 -13.68 -8.30 -14.67
N VAL A 295 -13.71 -9.36 -13.86
CA VAL A 295 -14.75 -9.55 -12.85
C VAL A 295 -14.69 -8.46 -11.80
N GLY A 296 -13.48 -8.12 -11.33
CA GLY A 296 -13.31 -7.11 -10.28
C GLY A 296 -13.70 -5.70 -10.75
N THR A 297 -13.30 -5.29 -11.97
CA THR A 297 -13.68 -3.97 -12.50
C THR A 297 -15.18 -3.89 -12.84
N ALA A 298 -15.78 -4.98 -13.35
CA ALA A 298 -17.23 -5.03 -13.57
C ALA A 298 -18.00 -4.92 -12.26
N LEU A 299 -17.59 -5.67 -11.22
CA LEU A 299 -18.22 -5.61 -9.89
C LEU A 299 -18.04 -4.23 -9.26
N GLY A 300 -16.85 -3.63 -9.38
CA GLY A 300 -16.61 -2.25 -8.93
C GLY A 300 -17.51 -1.25 -9.63
N ALA A 301 -17.69 -1.37 -10.97
CA ALA A 301 -18.60 -0.52 -11.73
C ALA A 301 -20.07 -0.67 -11.27
N VAL A 302 -20.52 -1.88 -10.95
CA VAL A 302 -21.83 -2.13 -10.32
C VAL A 302 -21.92 -1.39 -8.97
N GLY A 303 -20.88 -1.45 -8.13
CA GLY A 303 -20.84 -0.73 -6.87
C GLY A 303 -20.94 0.79 -7.05
N PHE A 304 -20.27 1.38 -8.05
CA PHE A 304 -20.43 2.80 -8.41
C PHE A 304 -21.85 3.11 -8.93
N ALA A 305 -22.43 2.22 -9.72
CA ALA A 305 -23.81 2.38 -10.17
C ALA A 305 -24.80 2.36 -9.00
N LEU A 306 -24.63 1.46 -8.03
CA LEU A 306 -25.43 1.45 -6.81
C LEU A 306 -25.24 2.73 -6.00
N LEU A 307 -24.00 3.22 -5.90
CA LEU A 307 -23.68 4.45 -5.18
C LEU A 307 -24.29 5.70 -5.86
N ALA A 308 -24.60 5.66 -7.15
CA ALA A 308 -25.24 6.76 -7.86
C ALA A 308 -26.68 7.02 -7.37
N PHE A 309 -27.34 6.01 -6.81
CA PHE A 309 -28.68 6.15 -6.22
C PHE A 309 -28.60 6.59 -4.76
N ASP A 310 -29.51 7.45 -4.35
CA ASP A 310 -29.67 7.82 -2.94
C ASP A 310 -30.72 6.91 -2.30
N GLY A 311 -30.24 5.83 -1.68
CA GLY A 311 -31.04 4.84 -0.94
C GLY A 311 -30.73 4.81 0.54
N GLY A 312 -30.22 5.92 1.10
CA GLY A 312 -29.87 6.05 2.50
C GLY A 312 -28.61 5.24 2.90
N ALA A 313 -28.43 5.07 4.20
CA ALA A 313 -27.23 4.44 4.76
C ALA A 313 -27.03 2.99 4.27
N ALA A 314 -28.10 2.19 4.21
CA ALA A 314 -28.00 0.78 3.84
C ALA A 314 -27.43 0.60 2.42
N LEU A 315 -27.96 1.34 1.43
CA LEU A 315 -27.47 1.27 0.06
C LEU A 315 -26.04 1.80 -0.06
N LEU A 316 -25.69 2.87 0.67
CA LEU A 316 -24.34 3.40 0.72
C LEU A 316 -23.34 2.33 1.21
N PHE A 317 -23.63 1.65 2.33
CA PHE A 317 -22.77 0.59 2.86
C PHE A 317 -22.64 -0.58 1.90
N VAL A 318 -23.75 -1.03 1.27
CA VAL A 318 -23.72 -2.08 0.25
C VAL A 318 -22.85 -1.65 -0.93
N ALA A 319 -23.06 -0.44 -1.45
CA ALA A 319 -22.33 0.08 -2.61
C ALA A 319 -20.81 0.13 -2.36
N VAL A 320 -20.37 0.70 -1.23
CA VAL A 320 -18.93 0.78 -0.90
C VAL A 320 -18.32 -0.59 -0.63
N THR A 321 -19.08 -1.54 -0.04
CA THR A 321 -18.63 -2.93 0.14
C THR A 321 -18.44 -3.62 -1.21
N VAL A 322 -19.36 -3.43 -2.15
CA VAL A 322 -19.26 -3.98 -3.51
C VAL A 322 -18.08 -3.37 -4.27
N ILE A 323 -17.85 -2.05 -4.14
CA ILE A 323 -16.65 -1.39 -4.69
C ILE A 323 -15.38 -2.02 -4.10
N GLY A 324 -15.32 -2.17 -2.79
CA GLY A 324 -14.19 -2.79 -2.10
C GLY A 324 -13.94 -4.23 -2.56
N ALA A 325 -14.98 -5.04 -2.67
CA ALA A 325 -14.90 -6.41 -3.18
C ALA A 325 -14.41 -6.44 -4.63
N GLY A 326 -14.92 -5.54 -5.50
CA GLY A 326 -14.47 -5.42 -6.89
C GLY A 326 -12.97 -5.13 -6.99
N VAL A 327 -12.48 -4.15 -6.24
CA VAL A 327 -11.04 -3.83 -6.18
C VAL A 327 -10.26 -5.01 -5.59
N GLY A 328 -10.77 -5.66 -4.55
CA GLY A 328 -10.17 -6.85 -3.92
C GLY A 328 -9.97 -8.01 -4.90
N ILE A 329 -10.93 -8.24 -5.82
CA ILE A 329 -10.80 -9.23 -6.88
C ILE A 329 -9.80 -8.77 -7.97
N ALA A 330 -9.86 -7.50 -8.39
CA ALA A 330 -9.04 -7.00 -9.50
C ALA A 330 -7.55 -6.83 -9.12
N MET A 331 -7.25 -6.48 -7.89
CA MET A 331 -5.90 -6.13 -7.42
C MET A 331 -4.86 -7.26 -7.65
N PRO A 332 -5.12 -8.55 -7.33
CA PRO A 332 -4.19 -9.62 -7.65
C PRO A 332 -3.98 -9.79 -9.17
N GLY A 333 -5.01 -9.56 -9.99
CA GLY A 333 -4.87 -9.57 -11.43
C GLY A 333 -3.93 -8.49 -11.96
N TYR A 334 -3.99 -7.29 -11.37
CA TYR A 334 -3.12 -6.17 -11.67
C TYR A 334 -1.68 -6.40 -11.23
N THR A 335 -1.47 -6.91 -10.02
CA THR A 335 -0.13 -7.06 -9.45
C THR A 335 0.59 -8.32 -9.91
N ALA A 336 -0.11 -9.48 -9.93
CA ALA A 336 0.48 -10.75 -10.32
C ALA A 336 0.51 -10.97 -11.84
N GLY A 337 -0.41 -10.37 -12.61
CA GLY A 337 -0.48 -10.56 -14.05
C GLY A 337 0.84 -10.26 -14.77
N PRO A 338 1.43 -9.08 -14.62
CA PRO A 338 2.68 -8.77 -15.29
C PRO A 338 3.89 -9.53 -14.69
N THR A 339 3.88 -9.95 -13.42
CA THR A 339 5.00 -10.73 -12.84
C THR A 339 5.18 -12.09 -13.51
N LEU A 340 4.09 -12.70 -14.00
CA LEU A 340 4.12 -13.96 -14.72
C LEU A 340 4.75 -13.84 -16.13
N LEU A 341 4.96 -12.61 -16.62
CA LEU A 341 5.52 -12.31 -17.94
C LEU A 341 6.97 -11.80 -17.86
N MET A 342 7.52 -11.70 -16.65
CA MET A 342 8.82 -11.10 -16.36
C MET A 342 9.80 -12.12 -15.76
N SER A 343 11.09 -11.96 -16.07
CA SER A 343 12.16 -12.73 -15.41
C SER A 343 12.34 -12.31 -13.94
N ARG A 344 13.06 -13.12 -13.18
CA ARG A 344 13.33 -12.82 -11.75
C ARG A 344 14.07 -11.51 -11.56
N GLU A 345 15.00 -11.17 -12.45
CA GLU A 345 15.80 -9.93 -12.42
C GLU A 345 14.94 -8.69 -12.70
N GLU A 346 13.90 -8.82 -13.52
CA GLU A 346 12.99 -7.73 -13.91
C GLU A 346 11.92 -7.44 -12.84
N GLN A 347 11.63 -8.39 -11.93
CA GLN A 347 10.53 -8.26 -10.96
C GLN A 347 10.70 -7.05 -10.03
N GLY A 348 11.93 -6.71 -9.64
CA GLY A 348 12.21 -5.52 -8.83
C GLY A 348 11.86 -4.22 -9.55
N GLY A 349 12.21 -4.11 -10.84
CA GLY A 349 11.84 -2.97 -11.68
C GLY A 349 10.34 -2.86 -11.90
N LEU A 350 9.66 -4.00 -12.10
CA LEU A 350 8.20 -4.06 -12.23
C LEU A 350 7.49 -3.60 -10.96
N ALA A 351 7.92 -4.07 -9.78
CA ALA A 351 7.36 -3.64 -8.51
C ALA A 351 7.49 -2.12 -8.31
N GLY A 352 8.61 -1.53 -8.74
CA GLY A 352 8.80 -0.08 -8.77
C GLY A 352 7.80 0.64 -9.67
N LEU A 353 7.51 0.10 -10.87
CA LEU A 353 6.51 0.69 -11.78
C LEU A 353 5.08 0.60 -11.23
N ILE A 354 4.72 -0.53 -10.62
CA ILE A 354 3.44 -0.71 -9.93
C ILE A 354 3.30 0.32 -8.80
N GLY A 355 4.32 0.48 -7.97
CA GLY A 355 4.35 1.46 -6.89
C GLY A 355 4.24 2.91 -7.41
N ALA A 356 4.96 3.26 -8.47
CA ALA A 356 4.88 4.57 -9.10
C ALA A 356 3.51 4.86 -9.70
N THR A 357 2.88 3.86 -10.34
CA THR A 357 1.52 3.98 -10.88
C THR A 357 0.51 4.24 -9.76
N ASN A 358 0.59 3.48 -8.66
CA ASN A 358 -0.28 3.68 -7.51
C ASN A 358 -0.06 5.07 -6.87
N GLY A 359 1.21 5.50 -6.73
CA GLY A 359 1.54 6.83 -6.24
C GLY A 359 0.94 7.95 -7.09
N LEU A 360 1.00 7.82 -8.42
CA LEU A 360 0.45 8.81 -9.35
C LEU A 360 -1.08 8.95 -9.21
N THR A 361 -1.80 7.86 -8.96
CA THR A 361 -3.26 7.93 -8.72
C THR A 361 -3.59 8.75 -7.47
N TYR A 362 -2.81 8.60 -6.39
CA TYR A 362 -2.99 9.40 -5.17
C TYR A 362 -2.59 10.87 -5.32
N VAL A 363 -1.77 11.21 -6.32
CA VAL A 363 -1.48 12.61 -6.67
C VAL A 363 -2.70 13.28 -7.31
N VAL A 364 -3.41 12.57 -8.19
CA VAL A 364 -4.48 13.15 -9.02
C VAL A 364 -5.85 13.01 -8.35
N SER A 365 -6.20 11.81 -7.87
CA SER A 365 -7.58 11.46 -7.54
C SER A 365 -8.17 12.23 -6.34
N PRO A 366 -7.45 12.59 -5.27
CA PRO A 366 -8.07 13.34 -4.18
C PRO A 366 -8.51 14.74 -4.60
N THR A 367 -7.64 15.49 -5.29
CA THR A 367 -8.00 16.82 -5.79
C THR A 367 -9.10 16.75 -6.85
N ALA A 368 -8.97 15.83 -7.82
CA ALA A 368 -9.98 15.68 -8.87
C ALA A 368 -11.34 15.26 -8.30
N GLY A 369 -11.37 14.29 -7.39
CA GLY A 369 -12.60 13.80 -6.77
C GLY A 369 -13.33 14.89 -5.99
N THR A 370 -12.60 15.62 -5.15
CA THR A 370 -13.21 16.68 -4.32
C THR A 370 -13.58 17.92 -5.14
N ALA A 371 -12.79 18.28 -6.17
CA ALA A 371 -13.18 19.36 -7.09
C ALA A 371 -14.44 19.03 -7.89
N MET A 372 -14.54 17.79 -8.39
CA MET A 372 -15.77 17.31 -9.04
C MET A 372 -16.97 17.31 -8.08
N TYR A 373 -16.74 16.92 -6.82
CA TYR A 373 -17.79 16.93 -5.80
C TYR A 373 -18.33 18.33 -5.53
N GLY A 374 -17.46 19.34 -5.47
CA GLY A 374 -17.87 20.75 -5.33
C GLY A 374 -18.69 21.27 -6.50
N VAL A 375 -18.54 20.68 -7.71
CA VAL A 375 -19.41 20.99 -8.87
C VAL A 375 -20.75 20.25 -8.77
N SER A 376 -20.70 18.95 -8.47
CA SER A 376 -21.88 18.11 -8.28
C SER A 376 -21.51 16.84 -7.50
N PRO A 377 -22.26 16.49 -6.42
CA PRO A 377 -22.01 15.30 -5.61
C PRO A 377 -22.03 13.98 -6.39
N ILE A 378 -22.74 13.91 -7.51
CA ILE A 378 -22.83 12.71 -8.35
C ILE A 378 -21.65 12.57 -9.32
N LEU A 379 -20.96 13.68 -9.64
CA LEU A 379 -19.96 13.72 -10.70
C LEU A 379 -18.77 12.77 -10.45
N PRO A 380 -18.14 12.74 -9.27
CA PRO A 380 -17.05 11.80 -9.00
C PRO A 380 -17.51 10.34 -9.03
N ILE A 381 -18.77 10.06 -8.71
CA ILE A 381 -19.37 8.72 -8.76
C ILE A 381 -19.50 8.28 -10.22
N VAL A 382 -20.09 9.12 -11.07
CA VAL A 382 -20.28 8.81 -12.50
C VAL A 382 -18.93 8.66 -13.21
N VAL A 383 -17.98 9.57 -12.95
CA VAL A 383 -16.64 9.51 -13.55
C VAL A 383 -15.87 8.27 -13.08
N GLY A 384 -15.90 7.94 -11.77
CA GLY A 384 -15.27 6.74 -11.24
C GLY A 384 -15.87 5.46 -11.84
N GLY A 385 -17.19 5.37 -11.95
CA GLY A 385 -17.89 4.28 -12.60
C GLY A 385 -17.52 4.16 -14.09
N ALA A 386 -17.51 5.29 -14.82
CA ALA A 386 -17.12 5.33 -16.23
C ALA A 386 -15.66 4.88 -16.45
N ILE A 387 -14.75 5.27 -15.56
CA ILE A 387 -13.36 4.80 -15.59
C ILE A 387 -13.31 3.28 -15.43
N LEU A 388 -14.04 2.69 -14.47
CA LEU A 388 -14.06 1.24 -14.28
C LEU A 388 -14.66 0.50 -15.46
N VAL A 389 -15.73 1.03 -16.08
CA VAL A 389 -16.30 0.49 -17.33
C VAL A 389 -15.28 0.57 -18.46
N ALA A 390 -14.56 1.69 -18.60
CA ALA A 390 -13.51 1.83 -19.61
C ALA A 390 -12.37 0.83 -19.39
N VAL A 391 -11.93 0.63 -18.14
CA VAL A 391 -10.94 -0.39 -17.79
C VAL A 391 -11.47 -1.80 -18.11
N PHE A 392 -12.71 -2.11 -17.77
CA PHE A 392 -13.34 -3.39 -18.08
C PHE A 392 -13.33 -3.67 -19.60
N VAL A 393 -13.79 -2.71 -20.40
CA VAL A 393 -13.79 -2.81 -21.88
C VAL A 393 -12.37 -2.93 -22.41
N PHE A 394 -11.42 -2.16 -21.87
CA PHE A 394 -10.02 -2.25 -22.25
C PHE A 394 -9.46 -3.65 -21.99
N VAL A 395 -9.70 -4.23 -20.80
CA VAL A 395 -9.23 -5.58 -20.45
C VAL A 395 -9.93 -6.66 -21.29
N LEU A 396 -11.17 -6.44 -21.75
CA LEU A 396 -11.88 -7.35 -22.66
C LEU A 396 -11.30 -7.33 -24.07
N THR A 397 -10.96 -6.16 -24.58
CA THR A 397 -10.63 -5.94 -26.00
C THR A 397 -9.15 -6.03 -26.29
N HIS A 398 -8.30 -5.62 -25.35
CA HIS A 398 -6.87 -5.53 -25.57
C HIS A 398 -6.19 -6.90 -25.69
N ARG A 399 -5.36 -7.06 -26.75
CA ARG A 399 -4.69 -8.33 -27.07
C ARG A 399 -3.76 -8.86 -25.98
N GLY A 400 -3.18 -7.99 -25.16
CA GLY A 400 -2.31 -8.36 -24.03
C GLY A 400 -2.99 -9.23 -22.97
N PHE A 401 -4.33 -9.14 -22.84
CA PHE A 401 -5.12 -9.94 -21.91
C PHE A 401 -5.79 -11.18 -22.54
N ARG A 402 -5.65 -11.35 -23.86
CA ARG A 402 -6.24 -12.49 -24.59
C ARG A 402 -5.25 -13.65 -24.76
N ARG A 403 -3.94 -13.39 -24.64
CA ARG A 403 -2.91 -14.44 -24.71
C ARG A 403 -2.81 -15.09 -23.34
N ALA A 404 -3.00 -16.43 -23.30
CA ALA A 404 -2.59 -17.20 -22.14
C ALA A 404 -1.10 -16.91 -21.85
N PRO A 405 -0.68 -16.78 -20.59
CA PRO A 405 0.74 -16.68 -20.28
C PRO A 405 1.44 -17.89 -20.92
N ARG A 406 2.28 -17.69 -21.93
CA ARG A 406 3.29 -18.70 -22.24
C ARG A 406 4.18 -18.73 -21.01
N ALA A 407 4.14 -19.85 -20.30
CA ALA A 407 5.16 -20.11 -19.28
C ALA A 407 6.51 -19.81 -19.94
N VAL A 408 7.28 -18.90 -19.35
CA VAL A 408 8.70 -18.79 -19.71
C VAL A 408 9.25 -20.19 -19.44
N PRO A 409 9.83 -20.87 -20.42
CA PRO A 409 10.47 -22.15 -20.13
C PRO A 409 11.47 -21.86 -19.01
N GLU A 410 11.36 -22.57 -17.88
CA GLU A 410 12.51 -22.68 -17.00
C GLU A 410 13.63 -23.13 -17.93
N GLU A 411 14.70 -22.33 -18.05
CA GLU A 411 15.90 -22.77 -18.76
C GLU A 411 16.29 -24.07 -18.08
N GLY A 412 15.93 -25.17 -18.74
CA GLY A 412 16.20 -26.50 -18.25
C GLY A 412 17.69 -26.58 -18.03
N VAL A 413 18.10 -26.98 -16.84
CA VAL A 413 19.43 -27.54 -16.63
C VAL A 413 19.62 -28.51 -17.78
N PRO A 414 20.63 -28.33 -18.66
CA PRO A 414 20.81 -29.20 -19.81
C PRO A 414 20.82 -30.65 -19.30
N GLU A 415 20.01 -31.50 -19.90
CA GLU A 415 19.85 -32.91 -19.52
C GLU A 415 21.21 -33.65 -19.55
N GLU A 416 22.18 -33.09 -20.28
CA GLU A 416 23.59 -33.51 -20.30
C GLU A 416 24.28 -33.35 -18.94
N ALA A 417 23.99 -32.28 -18.16
CA ALA A 417 24.62 -32.11 -16.84
C ALA A 417 24.11 -33.11 -15.77
N VAL A 418 22.86 -33.59 -15.94
CA VAL A 418 22.30 -34.63 -15.07
C VAL A 418 22.86 -36.01 -15.45
N THR A 419 23.11 -36.25 -16.73
CA THR A 419 23.69 -37.51 -17.22
C THR A 419 25.17 -37.64 -16.83
N GLU A 420 25.94 -36.56 -16.89
CA GLU A 420 27.32 -36.53 -16.40
C GLU A 420 27.45 -36.78 -14.90
N ALA A 421 26.60 -36.12 -14.08
CA ALA A 421 26.63 -36.28 -12.62
C ALA A 421 26.18 -37.67 -12.13
N VAL A 422 25.37 -38.38 -12.92
CA VAL A 422 24.94 -39.75 -12.65
C VAL A 422 26.01 -40.76 -13.11
N THR A 423 26.73 -40.45 -14.19
CA THR A 423 27.79 -41.31 -14.73
C THR A 423 29.08 -41.21 -13.89
N GLU A 424 29.37 -40.05 -13.30
CA GLU A 424 30.57 -39.86 -12.44
C GLU A 424 30.44 -40.55 -11.07
N LYS A 425 29.24 -40.87 -10.62
CA LYS A 425 28.98 -41.64 -9.38
C LYS A 425 28.97 -43.14 -9.57
N ALA A 426 29.14 -43.65 -10.81
CA ALA A 426 29.12 -45.09 -11.15
C ALA A 426 30.48 -45.61 -11.57
N VAL A 427 31.58 -45.21 -10.93
CA VAL A 427 32.88 -45.85 -11.12
C VAL A 427 33.03 -47.00 -10.10
N PRO A 428 33.08 -48.29 -10.56
CA PRO A 428 33.25 -49.39 -9.63
C PRO A 428 34.71 -49.55 -9.23
N GLY A 429 34.91 -49.71 -7.94
CA GLY A 429 35.95 -50.54 -7.30
C GLY A 429 37.36 -50.51 -7.84
N ARG A 430 38.20 -49.67 -7.25
CA ARG A 430 39.67 -49.90 -7.29
C ARG A 430 39.99 -50.95 -6.24
N ALA A 431 40.38 -52.16 -6.69
CA ALA A 431 40.90 -53.26 -5.86
C ALA A 431 42.16 -52.82 -5.10
N ILE A 432 42.18 -53.09 -3.82
CA ILE A 432 43.39 -52.98 -2.97
C ILE A 432 44.27 -54.18 -3.25
N PRO A 433 45.57 -54.03 -3.59
CA PRO A 433 46.47 -55.15 -3.66
C PRO A 433 46.81 -55.66 -2.24
N GLY A 434 46.57 -56.94 -2.03
CA GLY A 434 46.94 -57.63 -0.78
C GLY A 434 48.44 -57.64 -0.52
N GLU A 435 48.83 -57.33 0.70
CA GLU A 435 50.15 -57.66 1.23
C GLU A 435 50.15 -59.14 1.61
N GLY A 436 50.94 -59.87 0.85
CA GLY A 436 51.40 -61.24 1.22
C GLY A 436 52.41 -61.15 2.31
N GLY A 437 52.22 -61.92 3.34
CA GLY A 437 53.20 -62.12 4.40
C GLY A 437 54.38 -63.02 3.97
N ASP A 438 55.42 -62.85 4.69
CA ASP A 438 56.42 -63.86 5.08
C ASP A 438 57.38 -63.12 6.01
N GLY A 439 57.72 -63.56 7.18
CA GLY A 439 58.13 -64.86 7.59
C GLY A 439 59.52 -64.77 8.21
N VAL A 440 59.65 -65.16 9.47
CA VAL A 440 60.87 -65.72 10.10
C VAL A 440 61.98 -64.73 10.49
N ARG A 441 62.14 -64.45 11.68
CA ARG A 441 63.01 -64.79 12.80
C ARG A 441 63.09 -63.74 13.88
#